data_93d5149572a39a087a4a1105429df2e4
#
_entry.id   93d5149572a39a087a4a1105429df2e4
#
_cell.length_a   1.000
_cell.length_b   1.000
_cell.length_c   1.000
_cell.angle_alpha   90.00
_cell.angle_beta   90.00
_cell.angle_gamma   90.00
#
_symmetry.space_group_name_H-M   'P 1'
#
loop_
_entity.id
_entity.type
_entity.pdbx_description
1 polymer ?
#
loop_
_entity_poly.entity_id
_entity_poly.type
_entity_poly.pdbx_seq_one_letter_code
_entity_poly.pdbx_strand_id
1 'polypeptide(L)'
;MTLIPSLTYTFAFVLRVEPLRWLSLAAIVLGLLGVLLIVLPQGSLPDASAAIWIFPSLIAPVSAAANNLIVATLRPPKSDSLTLGGAVLLGGAAVTLPIAALNGDLVVFWQTPAALTGVIWAAVAQAVGFFCLYEVIRRAGPVFFSQISYVIVACGIGWGFALFAERPSAWVWGAVALMTMGLALANAAVARTSRNTGRS
;
A
#
# COMPACT_ATOMS: atom_id res chain seq x y z
N MET A 1 -5.03 -5.35 4.25
CA MET A 1 -4.03 -4.63 3.41
C MET A 1 -3.21 -5.56 2.52
N THR A 2 -2.94 -6.78 2.92
CA THR A 2 -2.09 -7.76 2.19
C THR A 2 -2.67 -8.30 0.88
N LEU A 3 -3.97 -8.12 0.64
CA LEU A 3 -4.64 -8.48 -0.62
C LEU A 3 -4.44 -7.43 -1.75
N ILE A 4 -3.90 -6.25 -1.43
CA ILE A 4 -3.73 -5.17 -2.41
C ILE A 4 -2.93 -5.61 -3.64
N PRO A 5 -1.77 -6.32 -3.52
CA PRO A 5 -1.01 -6.73 -4.69
C PRO A 5 -1.77 -7.69 -5.61
N SER A 6 -2.46 -8.67 -5.02
CA SER A 6 -3.27 -9.64 -5.78
C SER A 6 -4.42 -8.97 -6.52
N LEU A 7 -5.15 -8.08 -5.84
CA LEU A 7 -6.25 -7.32 -6.43
C LEU A 7 -5.76 -6.36 -7.51
N THR A 8 -4.67 -5.62 -7.25
CA THR A 8 -4.10 -4.71 -8.23
C THR A 8 -3.66 -5.45 -9.48
N TYR A 9 -3.02 -6.62 -9.35
CA TYR A 9 -2.61 -7.42 -10.50
C TYR A 9 -3.81 -7.98 -11.25
N THR A 10 -4.83 -8.49 -10.55
CA THR A 10 -6.06 -9.00 -11.17
C THR A 10 -6.75 -7.89 -11.96
N PHE A 11 -6.90 -6.72 -11.37
CA PHE A 11 -7.51 -5.57 -12.06
C PHE A 11 -6.65 -5.09 -13.23
N ALA A 12 -5.31 -5.02 -13.07
CA ALA A 12 -4.40 -4.64 -14.15
C ALA A 12 -4.46 -5.61 -15.33
N PHE A 13 -4.59 -6.91 -15.05
CA PHE A 13 -4.77 -7.94 -16.08
C PHE A 13 -6.13 -7.81 -16.79
N VAL A 14 -7.23 -7.69 -16.05
CA VAL A 14 -8.58 -7.54 -16.59
C VAL A 14 -8.69 -6.28 -17.45
N LEU A 15 -8.12 -5.17 -17.00
CA LEU A 15 -8.10 -3.90 -17.72
C LEU A 15 -7.02 -3.84 -18.82
N ARG A 16 -6.28 -4.92 -19.03
CA ARG A 16 -5.20 -5.02 -20.04
C ARG A 16 -4.11 -3.96 -19.88
N VAL A 17 -3.92 -3.45 -18.67
CA VAL A 17 -2.85 -2.48 -18.33
C VAL A 17 -1.50 -3.18 -18.27
N GLU A 18 -1.48 -4.42 -17.77
CA GLU A 18 -0.27 -5.25 -17.73
C GLU A 18 -0.50 -6.65 -18.31
N PRO A 19 0.45 -7.19 -19.08
CA PRO A 19 0.38 -8.57 -19.57
C PRO A 19 0.63 -9.56 -18.43
N LEU A 20 0.12 -10.78 -18.58
CA LEU A 20 0.35 -11.86 -17.65
C LEU A 20 1.84 -12.23 -17.64
N ARG A 21 2.46 -12.13 -16.46
CA ARG A 21 3.89 -12.43 -16.25
C ARG A 21 4.07 -13.37 -15.08
N TRP A 22 4.71 -14.49 -15.33
CA TRP A 22 4.97 -15.50 -14.30
C TRP A 22 5.79 -14.97 -13.12
N LEU A 23 6.73 -14.03 -13.36
CA LEU A 23 7.50 -13.43 -12.28
C LEU A 23 6.64 -12.56 -11.36
N SER A 24 5.70 -11.79 -11.91
CA SER A 24 4.78 -10.98 -11.12
C SER A 24 3.82 -11.85 -10.31
N LEU A 25 3.33 -12.94 -10.90
CA LEU A 25 2.52 -13.93 -10.18
C LEU A 25 3.31 -14.58 -9.04
N ALA A 26 4.55 -15.04 -9.31
CA ALA A 26 5.39 -15.64 -8.29
C ALA A 26 5.70 -14.65 -7.15
N ALA A 27 5.94 -13.37 -7.45
CA ALA A 27 6.16 -12.33 -6.47
C ALA A 27 4.94 -12.14 -5.54
N ILE A 28 3.73 -12.12 -6.12
CA ILE A 28 2.48 -11.98 -5.38
C ILE A 28 2.24 -13.21 -4.50
N VAL A 29 2.41 -14.41 -5.04
CA VAL A 29 2.23 -15.66 -4.29
C VAL A 29 3.20 -15.74 -3.12
N LEU A 30 4.48 -15.41 -3.32
CA LEU A 30 5.48 -15.40 -2.24
C LEU A 30 5.14 -14.37 -1.15
N GLY A 31 4.71 -13.18 -1.56
CA GLY A 31 4.26 -12.16 -0.61
C GLY A 31 3.06 -12.60 0.21
N LEU A 32 2.06 -13.21 -0.43
CA LEU A 32 0.87 -13.75 0.26
C LEU A 32 1.23 -14.89 1.21
N LEU A 33 2.11 -15.81 0.79
CA LEU A 33 2.60 -16.89 1.66
C LEU A 33 3.33 -16.34 2.88
N GLY A 34 4.15 -15.30 2.70
CA GLY A 34 4.81 -14.62 3.81
C GLY A 34 3.81 -14.05 4.82
N VAL A 35 2.74 -13.42 4.35
CA VAL A 35 1.67 -12.92 5.23
C VAL A 35 0.92 -14.04 5.94
N LEU A 36 0.58 -15.10 5.23
CA LEU A 36 -0.10 -16.26 5.82
C LEU A 36 0.74 -16.88 6.95
N LEU A 37 2.07 -16.95 6.79
CA LEU A 37 2.97 -17.41 7.85
C LEU A 37 2.91 -16.55 9.12
N ILE A 38 2.60 -15.27 9.02
CA ILE A 38 2.43 -14.41 10.21
C ILE A 38 1.07 -14.64 10.85
N VAL A 39 0.02 -14.74 10.04
CA VAL A 39 -1.36 -14.75 10.53
C VAL A 39 -1.78 -16.11 11.10
N LEU A 40 -1.40 -17.21 10.45
CA LEU A 40 -1.84 -18.55 10.82
C LEU A 40 -1.39 -18.99 12.24
N PRO A 41 -0.12 -18.81 12.65
CA PRO A 41 0.33 -19.30 13.97
C PRO A 41 -0.28 -18.54 15.15
N GLN A 42 -0.79 -17.34 14.95
CA GLN A 42 -1.29 -16.49 16.04
C GLN A 42 -2.75 -16.75 16.39
N GLY A 43 -3.41 -17.70 15.71
CA GLY A 43 -4.82 -18.01 15.97
C GLY A 43 -5.77 -16.82 15.78
N SER A 44 -5.34 -15.83 15.02
CA SER A 44 -6.06 -14.56 14.82
C SER A 44 -7.20 -14.65 13.80
N LEU A 45 -7.77 -15.86 13.64
CA LEU A 45 -9.02 -16.00 12.91
C LEU A 45 -10.15 -15.38 13.77
N PRO A 46 -10.92 -14.45 13.21
CA PRO A 46 -12.02 -13.82 13.95
C PRO A 46 -13.00 -14.88 14.43
N ASP A 47 -13.52 -14.70 15.63
CA ASP A 47 -14.69 -15.47 16.09
C ASP A 47 -15.84 -15.35 15.09
N ALA A 48 -16.74 -16.34 15.08
CA ALA A 48 -17.87 -16.35 14.15
C ALA A 48 -18.69 -15.03 14.18
N SER A 49 -18.76 -14.37 15.34
CA SER A 49 -19.39 -13.06 15.51
C SER A 49 -18.65 -11.92 14.80
N ALA A 50 -17.34 -12.03 14.62
CA ALA A 50 -16.51 -11.05 13.92
C ALA A 50 -16.46 -11.30 12.40
N ALA A 51 -16.90 -12.46 11.93
CA ALA A 51 -16.86 -12.82 10.50
C ALA A 51 -17.67 -11.84 9.62
N ILE A 52 -18.75 -11.25 10.14
CA ILE A 52 -19.55 -10.25 9.43
C ILE A 52 -18.74 -9.00 9.04
N TRP A 53 -17.69 -8.66 9.81
CA TRP A 53 -16.85 -7.51 9.56
C TRP A 53 -15.78 -7.76 8.49
N ILE A 54 -15.61 -9.01 8.03
CA ILE A 54 -14.67 -9.34 6.94
C ILE A 54 -15.11 -8.66 5.65
N PHE A 55 -16.42 -8.66 5.33
CA PHE A 55 -16.93 -8.04 4.10
C PHE A 55 -16.66 -6.53 4.04
N PRO A 56 -17.03 -5.72 5.06
CA PRO A 56 -16.68 -4.30 5.08
C PRO A 56 -15.17 -4.05 5.03
N SER A 57 -14.36 -4.91 5.66
CA SER A 57 -12.90 -4.75 5.66
C SER A 57 -12.24 -4.97 4.28
N LEU A 58 -12.91 -5.69 3.36
CA LEU A 58 -12.45 -5.87 1.98
C LEU A 58 -12.59 -4.60 1.13
N ILE A 59 -13.42 -3.65 1.53
CA ILE A 59 -13.59 -2.38 0.81
C ILE A 59 -12.24 -1.63 0.75
N ALA A 60 -11.46 -1.63 1.82
CA ALA A 60 -10.19 -0.92 1.88
C ALA A 60 -9.16 -1.44 0.86
N PRO A 61 -8.82 -2.75 0.80
CA PRO A 61 -7.88 -3.25 -0.19
C PRO A 61 -8.41 -3.16 -1.63
N VAL A 62 -9.72 -3.29 -1.85
CA VAL A 62 -10.33 -3.10 -3.18
C VAL A 62 -10.19 -1.65 -3.63
N SER A 63 -10.53 -0.68 -2.76
CA SER A 63 -10.37 0.75 -3.05
C SER A 63 -8.92 1.13 -3.31
N ALA A 64 -7.98 0.59 -2.52
CA ALA A 64 -6.55 0.84 -2.72
C ALA A 64 -6.06 0.27 -4.06
N ALA A 65 -6.47 -0.95 -4.42
CA ALA A 65 -6.12 -1.55 -5.70
C ALA A 65 -6.71 -0.76 -6.87
N ALA A 66 -7.98 -0.33 -6.76
CA ALA A 66 -8.62 0.52 -7.76
C ALA A 66 -7.90 1.87 -7.89
N ASN A 67 -7.54 2.52 -6.78
CA ASN A 67 -6.77 3.77 -6.80
C ASN A 67 -5.43 3.61 -7.53
N ASN A 68 -4.69 2.53 -7.30
CA ASN A 68 -3.43 2.27 -7.99
C ASN A 68 -3.60 2.23 -9.52
N LEU A 69 -4.70 1.63 -10.00
CA LEU A 69 -4.99 1.57 -11.43
C LEU A 69 -5.53 2.90 -11.99
N ILE A 70 -6.42 3.56 -11.27
CA ILE A 70 -6.94 4.88 -11.66
C ILE A 70 -5.77 5.84 -11.88
N VAL A 71 -4.82 5.87 -10.94
CA VAL A 71 -3.60 6.69 -11.07
C VAL A 71 -2.77 6.30 -12.30
N ALA A 72 -2.68 5.00 -12.61
CA ALA A 72 -1.91 4.54 -13.75
C ALA A 72 -2.58 4.83 -15.10
N THR A 73 -3.92 4.75 -15.17
CA THR A 73 -4.69 4.79 -16.43
C THR A 73 -5.32 6.13 -16.72
N LEU A 74 -5.80 6.84 -15.69
CA LEU A 74 -6.53 8.11 -15.83
C LEU A 74 -5.68 9.35 -15.51
N ARG A 75 -4.36 9.18 -15.39
CA ARG A 75 -3.46 10.30 -15.17
C ARG A 75 -3.54 11.31 -16.32
N PRO A 76 -3.83 12.60 -16.03
CA PRO A 76 -3.84 13.63 -17.08
C PRO A 76 -2.47 13.74 -17.76
N PRO A 77 -2.44 13.92 -19.10
CA PRO A 77 -1.20 14.14 -19.83
C PRO A 77 -0.47 15.36 -19.25
N LYS A 78 0.86 15.24 -19.08
CA LYS A 78 1.74 16.30 -18.55
C LYS A 78 1.55 16.66 -17.06
N SER A 79 0.70 15.94 -16.29
CA SER A 79 0.64 16.16 -14.85
C SER A 79 1.88 15.62 -14.15
N ASP A 80 2.45 16.40 -13.25
CA ASP A 80 3.51 15.93 -12.37
C ASP A 80 2.95 15.21 -11.12
N SER A 81 3.81 14.47 -10.44
CA SER A 81 3.40 13.69 -9.27
C SER A 81 3.03 14.58 -8.08
N LEU A 82 3.60 15.79 -8.01
CA LEU A 82 3.30 16.74 -6.96
C LEU A 82 1.89 17.32 -7.11
N THR A 83 1.52 17.73 -8.34
CA THR A 83 0.18 18.24 -8.64
C THR A 83 -0.90 17.19 -8.36
N LEU A 84 -0.67 15.93 -8.75
CA LEU A 84 -1.61 14.84 -8.47
C LEU A 84 -1.74 14.57 -6.97
N GLY A 85 -0.63 14.51 -6.24
CA GLY A 85 -0.64 14.33 -4.79
C GLY A 85 -1.38 15.46 -4.08
N GLY A 86 -1.10 16.70 -4.46
CA GLY A 86 -1.79 17.88 -3.94
C GLY A 86 -3.29 17.86 -4.23
N ALA A 87 -3.69 17.54 -5.46
CA ALA A 87 -5.10 17.46 -5.85
C ALA A 87 -5.88 16.43 -5.03
N VAL A 88 -5.30 15.24 -4.79
CA VAL A 88 -5.95 14.20 -3.98
C VAL A 88 -6.05 14.61 -2.51
N LEU A 89 -5.00 15.22 -1.94
CA LEU A 89 -5.05 15.70 -0.56
C LEU A 89 -6.09 16.81 -0.39
N LEU A 90 -6.13 17.78 -1.31
CA LEU A 90 -7.11 18.85 -1.27
C LEU A 90 -8.54 18.33 -1.50
N GLY A 91 -8.73 17.41 -2.46
CA GLY A 91 -10.02 16.77 -2.71
C GLY A 91 -10.50 15.97 -1.51
N GLY A 92 -9.62 15.21 -0.86
CA GLY A 92 -9.91 14.51 0.39
C GLY A 92 -10.32 15.47 1.50
N ALA A 93 -9.57 16.56 1.70
CA ALA A 93 -9.89 17.58 2.69
C ALA A 93 -11.24 18.27 2.40
N ALA A 94 -11.53 18.59 1.14
CA ALA A 94 -12.78 19.20 0.73
C ALA A 94 -14.03 18.34 1.04
N VAL A 95 -13.87 17.03 1.08
CA VAL A 95 -14.95 16.09 1.45
C VAL A 95 -15.00 15.86 2.95
N THR A 96 -13.84 15.62 3.58
CA THR A 96 -13.79 15.20 4.99
C THR A 96 -14.04 16.36 5.96
N LEU A 97 -13.58 17.59 5.66
CA LEU A 97 -13.78 18.75 6.53
C LEU A 97 -15.25 19.10 6.76
N PRO A 98 -16.11 19.19 5.73
CA PRO A 98 -17.53 19.44 5.96
C PRO A 98 -18.21 18.34 6.78
N ILE A 99 -17.86 17.08 6.55
CA ILE A 99 -18.43 15.96 7.30
C ILE A 99 -18.02 16.03 8.77
N ALA A 100 -16.75 16.30 9.06
CA ALA A 100 -16.26 16.48 10.43
C ALA A 100 -16.91 17.68 11.13
N ALA A 101 -17.11 18.77 10.38
CA ALA A 101 -17.81 19.96 10.90
C ALA A 101 -19.26 19.66 11.28
N LEU A 102 -20.00 18.94 10.44
CA LEU A 102 -21.39 18.56 10.67
C LEU A 102 -21.56 17.61 11.85
N ASN A 103 -20.59 16.71 12.06
CA ASN A 103 -20.60 15.77 13.17
C ASN A 103 -20.09 16.37 14.50
N GLY A 104 -19.56 17.59 14.48
CA GLY A 104 -18.94 18.20 15.66
C GLY A 104 -17.55 17.61 16.02
N ASP A 105 -16.95 16.87 15.12
CA ASP A 105 -15.67 16.17 15.30
C ASP A 105 -14.44 17.05 14.95
N LEU A 106 -14.61 18.36 14.82
CA LEU A 106 -13.50 19.28 14.62
C LEU A 106 -12.66 19.36 15.90
N VAL A 107 -11.67 18.49 15.99
CA VAL A 107 -10.74 18.46 17.11
C VAL A 107 -9.81 19.68 17.06
N VAL A 108 -9.78 20.43 18.15
CA VAL A 108 -8.97 21.64 18.29
C VAL A 108 -7.53 21.23 18.63
N PHE A 109 -6.79 20.75 17.62
CA PHE A 109 -5.41 20.23 17.79
C PHE A 109 -4.38 21.34 18.06
N TRP A 110 -4.71 22.60 17.77
CA TRP A 110 -3.82 23.76 18.02
C TRP A 110 -3.72 24.18 19.48
N GLN A 111 -4.57 23.65 20.37
CA GLN A 111 -4.53 23.97 21.80
C GLN A 111 -3.34 23.36 22.52
N THR A 112 -2.74 22.30 21.97
CA THR A 112 -1.61 21.61 22.58
C THR A 112 -0.41 21.61 21.63
N PRO A 113 0.74 22.21 21.98
CA PRO A 113 1.92 22.26 21.10
C PRO A 113 2.37 20.89 20.61
N ALA A 114 2.26 19.85 21.45
CA ALA A 114 2.62 18.48 21.10
C ALA A 114 1.65 17.91 20.01
N ALA A 115 0.35 18.19 20.11
CA ALA A 115 -0.62 17.76 19.11
C ALA A 115 -0.41 18.49 17.78
N LEU A 116 -0.13 19.79 17.82
CA LEU A 116 0.16 20.59 16.62
C LEU A 116 1.39 20.07 15.89
N THR A 117 2.48 19.80 16.61
CA THR A 117 3.70 19.21 16.02
C THR A 117 3.41 17.85 15.42
N GLY A 118 2.65 17.00 16.08
CA GLY A 118 2.26 15.69 15.55
C GLY A 118 1.47 15.79 14.25
N VAL A 119 0.49 16.71 14.18
CA VAL A 119 -0.32 16.94 12.96
C VAL A 119 0.55 17.48 11.81
N ILE A 120 1.47 18.43 12.08
CA ILE A 120 2.37 18.96 11.06
C ILE A 120 3.26 17.84 10.51
N TRP A 121 3.87 17.02 11.39
CA TRP A 121 4.69 15.89 10.95
C TRP A 121 3.89 14.87 10.13
N ALA A 122 2.67 14.54 10.57
CA ALA A 122 1.78 13.65 9.83
C ALA A 122 1.43 14.22 8.45
N ALA A 123 1.12 15.50 8.35
CA ALA A 123 0.81 16.17 7.09
C ALA A 123 2.00 16.16 6.12
N VAL A 124 3.21 16.48 6.61
CA VAL A 124 4.44 16.43 5.80
C VAL A 124 4.72 15.01 5.33
N ALA A 125 4.67 14.01 6.23
CA ALA A 125 4.89 12.62 5.89
C ALA A 125 3.87 12.13 4.85
N GLN A 126 2.60 12.52 4.98
CA GLN A 126 1.55 12.17 4.03
C GLN A 126 1.77 12.81 2.66
N ALA A 127 2.16 14.09 2.61
CA ALA A 127 2.46 14.78 1.36
C ALA A 127 3.65 14.12 0.61
N VAL A 128 4.73 13.82 1.33
CA VAL A 128 5.88 13.08 0.79
C VAL A 128 5.47 11.68 0.33
N GLY A 129 4.66 10.98 1.12
CA GLY A 129 4.15 9.65 0.80
C GLY A 129 3.35 9.64 -0.50
N PHE A 130 2.44 10.58 -0.70
CA PHE A 130 1.67 10.70 -1.95
C PHE A 130 2.56 11.07 -3.14
N PHE A 131 3.50 11.99 -2.96
CA PHE A 131 4.47 12.30 -4.02
C PHE A 131 5.23 11.04 -4.46
N CYS A 132 5.80 10.29 -3.51
CA CYS A 132 6.52 9.05 -3.78
C CYS A 132 5.61 7.99 -4.44
N LEU A 133 4.36 7.86 -3.96
CA LEU A 133 3.36 6.95 -4.53
C LEU A 133 3.19 7.21 -6.03
N TYR A 134 2.86 8.43 -6.39
CA TYR A 134 2.59 8.79 -7.79
C TYR A 134 3.83 8.67 -8.66
N GLU A 135 5.01 8.98 -8.11
CA GLU A 135 6.27 8.85 -8.84
C GLU A 135 6.65 7.40 -9.08
N VAL A 136 6.44 6.51 -8.10
CA VAL A 136 6.70 5.07 -8.26
C VAL A 136 5.70 4.44 -9.24
N ILE A 137 4.40 4.76 -9.15
CA ILE A 137 3.42 4.25 -10.12
C ILE A 137 3.77 4.72 -11.53
N ARG A 138 4.21 5.97 -11.69
CA ARG A 138 4.63 6.52 -12.97
C ARG A 138 5.81 5.79 -13.59
N ARG A 139 6.82 5.44 -12.78
CA ARG A 139 8.08 4.83 -13.26
C ARG A 139 8.02 3.30 -13.35
N ALA A 140 7.40 2.66 -12.37
CA ALA A 140 7.45 1.22 -12.19
C ALA A 140 6.10 0.50 -12.38
N GLY A 141 5.02 1.27 -12.47
CA GLY A 141 3.66 0.76 -12.67
C GLY A 141 2.92 0.41 -11.38
N PRO A 142 1.59 0.20 -11.49
CA PRO A 142 0.70 0.02 -10.35
C PRO A 142 0.91 -1.31 -9.63
N VAL A 143 1.24 -2.37 -10.36
CA VAL A 143 1.49 -3.69 -9.78
C VAL A 143 2.77 -3.70 -8.97
N PHE A 144 3.84 -3.05 -9.46
CA PHE A 144 5.07 -2.90 -8.68
C PHE A 144 4.83 -2.10 -7.40
N PHE A 145 4.12 -0.97 -7.51
CA PHE A 145 3.80 -0.15 -6.34
C PHE A 145 2.98 -0.92 -5.29
N SER A 146 2.06 -1.78 -5.71
CA SER A 146 1.24 -2.55 -4.77
C SER A 146 2.08 -3.45 -3.83
N GLN A 147 3.29 -3.84 -4.24
CA GLN A 147 4.23 -4.63 -3.43
C GLN A 147 4.75 -3.86 -2.19
N ILE A 148 4.57 -2.54 -2.14
CA ILE A 148 4.95 -1.71 -0.98
C ILE A 148 4.25 -2.19 0.30
N SER A 149 3.07 -2.83 0.17
CA SER A 149 2.36 -3.43 1.30
C SER A 149 3.21 -4.46 2.05
N TYR A 150 4.04 -5.21 1.36
CA TYR A 150 4.95 -6.18 2.00
C TYR A 150 6.12 -5.48 2.69
N VAL A 151 6.62 -4.40 2.09
CA VAL A 151 7.66 -3.56 2.71
C VAL A 151 7.14 -2.94 4.00
N ILE A 152 5.91 -2.42 4.00
CA ILE A 152 5.27 -1.83 5.18
C ILE A 152 5.20 -2.86 6.32
N VAL A 153 4.78 -4.10 6.02
CA VAL A 153 4.71 -5.16 7.04
C VAL A 153 6.10 -5.50 7.57
N ALA A 154 7.08 -5.68 6.69
CA ALA A 154 8.46 -6.00 7.10
C ALA A 154 9.08 -4.88 7.95
N CYS A 155 8.90 -3.61 7.55
CA CYS A 155 9.35 -2.46 8.32
C CYS A 155 8.61 -2.35 9.67
N GLY A 156 7.30 -2.62 9.70
CA GLY A 156 6.52 -2.63 10.94
C GLY A 156 7.06 -3.64 11.95
N ILE A 157 7.38 -4.85 11.51
CA ILE A 157 8.03 -5.87 12.36
C ILE A 157 9.41 -5.40 12.84
N GLY A 158 10.21 -4.80 11.94
CA GLY A 158 11.52 -4.24 12.28
C GLY A 158 11.44 -3.14 13.35
N TRP A 159 10.48 -2.23 13.25
CA TRP A 159 10.24 -1.18 14.25
C TRP A 159 9.71 -1.76 15.57
N GLY A 160 8.81 -2.76 15.52
CA GLY A 160 8.33 -3.48 16.72
C GLY A 160 9.50 -4.09 17.51
N PHE A 161 10.42 -4.76 16.81
CA PHE A 161 11.64 -5.29 17.41
C PHE A 161 12.55 -4.19 17.99
N ALA A 162 12.80 -3.12 17.21
CA ALA A 162 13.80 -2.10 17.58
C ALA A 162 13.32 -1.16 18.69
N LEU A 163 12.04 -0.75 18.68
CA LEU A 163 11.51 0.27 19.60
C LEU A 163 10.80 -0.33 20.82
N PHE A 164 10.13 -1.47 20.64
CA PHE A 164 9.29 -2.08 21.68
C PHE A 164 9.92 -3.34 22.29
N ALA A 165 11.15 -3.70 21.88
CA ALA A 165 11.85 -4.91 22.33
C ALA A 165 11.01 -6.19 22.12
N GLU A 166 10.10 -6.18 21.16
CA GLU A 166 9.34 -7.36 20.78
C GLU A 166 10.29 -8.44 20.27
N ARG A 167 10.03 -9.69 20.62
CA ARG A 167 10.84 -10.83 20.15
C ARG A 167 10.05 -11.63 19.13
N PRO A 168 10.14 -11.27 17.83
CA PRO A 168 9.43 -12.00 16.79
C PRO A 168 9.87 -13.47 16.78
N SER A 169 8.92 -14.38 16.63
CA SER A 169 9.20 -15.81 16.50
C SER A 169 9.97 -16.11 15.20
N ALA A 170 10.58 -17.29 15.13
CA ALA A 170 11.29 -17.73 13.92
C ALA A 170 10.39 -17.71 12.67
N TRP A 171 9.09 -17.96 12.82
CA TRP A 171 8.09 -17.88 11.76
C TRP A 171 7.96 -16.49 11.15
N VAL A 172 8.03 -15.47 11.98
CA VAL A 172 7.96 -14.07 11.53
C VAL A 172 9.17 -13.72 10.66
N TRP A 173 10.37 -14.18 11.03
CA TRP A 173 11.57 -14.00 10.20
C TRP A 173 11.50 -14.77 8.88
N GLY A 174 10.93 -15.99 8.87
CA GLY A 174 10.62 -16.74 7.66
C GLY A 174 9.65 -15.98 6.74
N ALA A 175 8.62 -15.36 7.31
CA ALA A 175 7.66 -14.54 6.59
C ALA A 175 8.32 -13.30 5.95
N VAL A 176 9.17 -12.58 6.70
CA VAL A 176 9.93 -11.43 6.19
C VAL A 176 10.83 -11.84 5.04
N ALA A 177 11.50 -12.99 5.15
CA ALA A 177 12.33 -13.52 4.06
C ALA A 177 11.51 -13.81 2.78
N LEU A 178 10.32 -14.43 2.90
CA LEU A 178 9.42 -14.68 1.77
C LEU A 178 8.93 -13.37 1.12
N MET A 179 8.56 -12.38 1.93
CA MET A 179 8.12 -11.07 1.42
C MET A 179 9.25 -10.35 0.68
N THR A 180 10.47 -10.38 1.22
CA THR A 180 11.64 -9.76 0.57
C THR A 180 12.02 -10.48 -0.73
N MET A 181 11.89 -11.80 -0.78
CA MET A 181 12.06 -12.57 -2.03
C MET A 181 10.98 -12.18 -3.05
N GLY A 182 9.72 -12.07 -2.64
CA GLY A 182 8.62 -11.60 -3.49
C GLY A 182 8.93 -10.23 -4.09
N LEU A 183 9.38 -9.29 -3.25
CA LEU A 183 9.78 -7.94 -3.69
C LEU A 183 10.96 -7.98 -4.67
N ALA A 184 11.97 -8.82 -4.43
CA ALA A 184 13.12 -8.99 -5.33
C ALA A 184 12.69 -9.51 -6.70
N LEU A 185 11.76 -10.48 -6.74
CA LEU A 185 11.17 -10.99 -7.99
C LEU A 185 10.36 -9.94 -8.73
N ALA A 186 9.57 -9.12 -8.00
CA ALA A 186 8.83 -8.00 -8.60
C ALA A 186 9.78 -6.99 -9.25
N ASN A 187 10.88 -6.63 -8.55
CA ASN A 187 11.93 -5.77 -9.10
C ASN A 187 12.57 -6.37 -10.36
N ALA A 188 12.88 -7.66 -10.35
CA ALA A 188 13.45 -8.36 -11.52
C ALA A 188 12.48 -8.36 -12.72
N ALA A 189 11.17 -8.47 -12.47
CA ALA A 189 10.14 -8.40 -13.51
C ALA A 189 10.12 -7.03 -14.18
N VAL A 190 10.16 -5.95 -13.41
CA VAL A 190 10.21 -4.56 -13.92
C VAL A 190 11.49 -4.30 -14.70
N ALA A 191 12.65 -4.71 -14.17
CA ALA A 191 13.95 -4.51 -14.82
C ALA A 191 14.07 -5.21 -16.17
N ARG A 192 13.48 -6.40 -16.34
CA ARG A 192 13.45 -7.11 -17.62
C ARG A 192 12.62 -6.39 -18.68
N THR A 193 11.58 -5.69 -18.26
CA THR A 193 10.70 -4.95 -19.16
C THR A 193 11.40 -3.71 -19.74
N SER A 194 12.06 -2.93 -18.89
CA SER A 194 12.79 -1.74 -19.32
C SER A 194 13.95 -2.07 -20.29
N ARG A 195 14.56 -3.25 -20.14
CA ARG A 195 15.60 -3.70 -21.08
C ARG A 195 15.06 -4.11 -22.45
N ASN A 196 13.86 -4.65 -22.51
CA ASN A 196 13.24 -5.08 -23.79
C ASN A 196 12.69 -3.90 -24.59
N THR A 197 12.16 -2.88 -23.92
CA THR A 197 11.66 -1.64 -24.58
C THR A 197 12.79 -0.72 -25.08
N GLY A 198 13.98 -0.80 -24.52
CA GLY A 198 15.13 -0.03 -24.99
C GLY A 198 15.92 -0.67 -26.15
N ARG A 199 15.49 -1.85 -26.64
CA ARG A 199 16.10 -2.58 -27.77
C ARG A 199 15.26 -2.57 -29.06
N SER A 200 14.09 -2.01 -29.04
CA SER A 200 13.20 -1.78 -30.21
C SER A 200 13.29 -0.33 -30.65
#